data_8673383370dd366a78f2dd6ddea89165
#
_entry.id   8673383370dd366a78f2dd6ddea89165
#
_cell.length_a   1.000
_cell.length_b   1.000
_cell.length_c   1.000
_cell.angle_alpha   90.00
_cell.angle_beta   90.00
_cell.angle_gamma   90.00
#
_symmetry.space_group_name_H-M   'P 1'
#
loop_
_entity.id
_entity.type
_entity.pdbx_description
1 polymer ?
#
loop_
_entity_poly.entity_id
_entity_poly.type
_entity_poly.pdbx_seq_one_letter_code
_entity_poly.pdbx_strand_id
1 'polypeptide(L)'
;MSDNTVASASPAPLTLLGLGSMGAALARTWLAAGHRLTIWSRSPGRTAELAAAGARVAATAAEAVAASPLVVTCLLDDASVRAALAEADLTGKDLVDLTTSTPAESRTRAAWANERGARFLDGGIMAVPPMIGVPEAGGYVFYSGSREVFDAHRATLAVPVATRYVGTDPGFAALHDVALLSAMTAMFAGARHAAALVADAGIDQKEFGTLVADWLTAMAPATAAYAGGPVPDDPTSAAVAEAGDAALLRTAEEQGVGTALLSASAGAMNGV
;
A
#
# COMPACT_ATOMS: atom_id res chain seq x y z
N MET A 1 32.35 -39.29 -0.16
CA MET A 1 31.11 -38.63 0.30
C MET A 1 31.52 -37.22 0.72
N SER A 2 31.42 -36.28 -0.20
CA SER A 2 31.76 -34.87 0.08
C SER A 2 30.45 -34.17 0.50
N ASP A 3 30.43 -33.85 1.78
CA ASP A 3 29.35 -33.10 2.43
C ASP A 3 29.38 -31.67 1.90
N ASN A 4 28.54 -31.37 0.90
CA ASN A 4 28.42 -30.04 0.33
C ASN A 4 27.36 -29.28 1.14
N THR A 5 27.70 -28.93 2.37
CA THR A 5 26.89 -28.03 3.19
C THR A 5 27.01 -26.65 2.56
N VAL A 6 26.06 -26.30 1.72
CA VAL A 6 25.85 -24.92 1.25
C VAL A 6 25.58 -24.10 2.50
N ALA A 7 26.57 -23.38 2.97
CA ALA A 7 26.41 -22.41 4.04
C ALA A 7 25.37 -21.40 3.59
N SER A 8 24.19 -21.46 4.18
CA SER A 8 23.14 -20.46 4.00
C SER A 8 23.74 -19.11 4.43
N ALA A 9 24.08 -18.28 3.46
CA ALA A 9 24.57 -16.93 3.76
C ALA A 9 23.53 -16.22 4.62
N SER A 10 23.94 -15.70 5.78
CA SER A 10 23.06 -14.95 6.66
C SER A 10 22.41 -13.80 5.86
N PRO A 11 21.12 -13.57 6.03
CA PRO A 11 20.43 -12.48 5.31
C PRO A 11 21.17 -11.15 5.50
N ALA A 12 21.26 -10.35 4.42
CA ALA A 12 21.90 -9.04 4.47
C ALA A 12 21.24 -8.14 5.52
N PRO A 13 22.04 -7.30 6.23
CA PRO A 13 21.47 -6.37 7.20
C PRO A 13 20.63 -5.31 6.49
N LEU A 14 19.53 -4.92 7.12
CA LEU A 14 18.69 -3.81 6.65
C LEU A 14 18.30 -2.88 7.79
N THR A 15 17.96 -1.66 7.41
CA THR A 15 17.45 -0.63 8.32
C THR A 15 16.00 -0.31 7.95
N LEU A 16 15.13 -0.17 8.96
CA LEU A 16 13.76 0.33 8.79
C LEU A 16 13.56 1.61 9.60
N LEU A 17 13.16 2.67 8.91
CA LEU A 17 12.74 3.93 9.50
C LEU A 17 11.21 4.02 9.47
N GLY A 18 10.60 4.14 10.65
CA GLY A 18 9.15 4.23 10.81
C GLY A 18 8.53 2.93 11.33
N LEU A 19 7.89 3.04 12.51
CA LEU A 19 7.26 1.94 13.23
C LEU A 19 5.79 2.24 13.52
N GLY A 20 5.07 2.74 12.49
CA GLY A 20 3.62 2.72 12.46
C GLY A 20 3.09 1.28 12.39
N SER A 21 1.78 1.09 12.30
CA SER A 21 1.20 -0.25 12.23
C SER A 21 1.79 -1.10 11.08
N MET A 22 2.00 -0.49 9.91
CA MET A 22 2.60 -1.16 8.76
C MET A 22 4.09 -1.44 8.98
N GLY A 23 4.89 -0.44 9.37
CA GLY A 23 6.33 -0.63 9.60
C GLY A 23 6.63 -1.67 10.70
N ALA A 24 5.82 -1.71 11.76
CA ALA A 24 5.95 -2.73 12.79
C ALA A 24 5.63 -4.15 12.28
N ALA A 25 4.64 -4.30 11.39
CA ALA A 25 4.33 -5.58 10.75
C ALA A 25 5.47 -6.05 9.84
N LEU A 26 6.02 -5.15 9.01
CA LEU A 26 7.19 -5.43 8.18
C LEU A 26 8.39 -5.86 9.04
N ALA A 27 8.69 -5.12 10.11
CA ALA A 27 9.80 -5.41 11.01
C ALA A 27 9.70 -6.81 11.63
N ARG A 28 8.52 -7.18 12.16
CA ARG A 28 8.28 -8.51 12.74
C ARG A 28 8.57 -9.63 11.74
N THR A 29 8.14 -9.45 10.50
CA THR A 29 8.30 -10.47 9.46
C THR A 29 9.77 -10.64 9.07
N TRP A 30 10.54 -9.54 8.91
CA TRP A 30 11.97 -9.63 8.66
C TRP A 30 12.75 -10.26 9.83
N LEU A 31 12.40 -9.91 11.08
CA LEU A 31 12.99 -10.51 12.26
C LEU A 31 12.71 -12.03 12.33
N ALA A 32 11.46 -12.43 12.09
CA ALA A 32 11.06 -13.84 12.08
C ALA A 32 11.80 -14.64 11.00
N ALA A 33 12.15 -14.00 9.87
CA ALA A 33 12.95 -14.57 8.80
C ALA A 33 14.47 -14.54 9.07
N GLY A 34 14.91 -14.07 10.24
CA GLY A 34 16.32 -14.06 10.67
C GLY A 34 17.16 -12.90 10.12
N HIS A 35 16.52 -11.84 9.59
CA HIS A 35 17.27 -10.66 9.15
C HIS A 35 17.83 -9.88 10.32
N ARG A 36 19.06 -9.37 10.16
CA ARG A 36 19.68 -8.40 11.08
C ARG A 36 19.06 -7.02 10.82
N LEU A 37 18.06 -6.66 11.63
CA LEU A 37 17.26 -5.45 11.44
C LEU A 37 17.70 -4.36 12.42
N THR A 38 18.04 -3.18 11.89
CA THR A 38 18.17 -1.94 12.66
C THR A 38 16.89 -1.12 12.47
N ILE A 39 16.34 -0.62 13.56
CA ILE A 39 15.09 0.15 13.54
C ILE A 39 15.26 1.54 14.16
N TRP A 40 14.50 2.48 13.65
CA TRP A 40 14.33 3.78 14.25
C TRP A 40 12.90 4.29 14.13
N SER A 41 12.45 4.97 15.18
CA SER A 41 11.16 5.67 15.20
C SER A 41 11.28 6.95 16.00
N ARG A 42 10.61 8.01 15.52
CA ARG A 42 10.47 9.27 16.26
C ARG A 42 9.81 9.08 17.65
N SER A 43 8.95 8.06 17.78
CA SER A 43 8.26 7.71 19.03
C SER A 43 8.94 6.51 19.70
N PRO A 44 9.75 6.69 20.75
CA PRO A 44 10.55 5.62 21.36
C PRO A 44 9.73 4.43 21.88
N GLY A 45 8.51 4.66 22.37
CA GLY A 45 7.63 3.61 22.91
C GLY A 45 7.23 2.51 21.90
N ARG A 46 7.49 2.72 20.59
CA ARG A 46 7.18 1.74 19.53
C ARG A 46 8.32 0.76 19.27
N THR A 47 9.47 0.90 19.90
CA THR A 47 10.65 0.06 19.63
C THR A 47 10.78 -1.13 20.56
N ALA A 48 10.19 -1.10 21.77
CA ALA A 48 10.44 -2.07 22.83
C ALA A 48 10.12 -3.52 22.44
N GLU A 49 8.96 -3.76 21.82
CA GLU A 49 8.55 -5.09 21.35
C GLU A 49 9.55 -5.65 20.32
N LEU A 50 9.93 -4.83 19.34
CA LEU A 50 10.84 -5.24 18.28
C LEU A 50 12.28 -5.43 18.78
N ALA A 51 12.70 -4.63 19.75
CA ALA A 51 13.98 -4.82 20.43
C ALA A 51 14.01 -6.17 21.18
N ALA A 52 12.94 -6.52 21.88
CA ALA A 52 12.82 -7.83 22.53
C ALA A 52 12.81 -8.99 21.53
N ALA A 53 12.33 -8.74 20.30
CA ALA A 53 12.38 -9.70 19.18
C ALA A 53 13.74 -9.72 18.44
N GLY A 54 14.74 -8.95 18.88
CA GLY A 54 16.10 -8.98 18.34
C GLY A 54 16.47 -7.82 17.40
N ALA A 55 15.62 -6.81 17.22
CA ALA A 55 15.98 -5.63 16.46
C ALA A 55 17.01 -4.76 17.21
N ARG A 56 17.98 -4.21 16.49
CA ARG A 56 18.84 -3.14 17.02
C ARG A 56 18.09 -1.82 16.95
N VAL A 57 17.95 -1.14 18.07
CA VAL A 57 17.35 0.21 18.12
C VAL A 57 18.46 1.24 17.97
N ALA A 58 18.34 2.13 16.98
CA ALA A 58 19.23 3.27 16.81
C ALA A 58 18.67 4.49 17.55
N ALA A 59 19.55 5.33 18.10
CA ALA A 59 19.19 6.53 18.82
C ALA A 59 18.71 7.65 17.87
N THR A 60 19.28 7.71 16.66
CA THR A 60 18.92 8.68 15.61
C THR A 60 18.65 7.98 14.28
N ALA A 61 17.93 8.66 13.38
CA ALA A 61 17.72 8.14 12.01
C ALA A 61 19.06 8.06 11.26
N ALA A 62 19.97 9.00 11.45
CA ALA A 62 21.30 8.98 10.84
C ALA A 62 22.12 7.76 11.30
N GLU A 63 22.09 7.42 12.59
CA GLU A 63 22.71 6.20 13.11
C GLU A 63 22.10 4.93 12.50
N ALA A 64 20.78 4.91 12.36
CA ALA A 64 20.08 3.79 11.73
C ALA A 64 20.49 3.62 10.27
N VAL A 65 20.54 4.70 9.49
CA VAL A 65 20.97 4.70 8.07
C VAL A 65 22.42 4.22 7.94
N ALA A 66 23.31 4.64 8.84
CA ALA A 66 24.71 4.22 8.83
C ALA A 66 24.88 2.70 9.04
N ALA A 67 23.93 2.05 9.71
CA ALA A 67 24.05 0.64 10.12
C ALA A 67 23.96 -0.38 8.98
N SER A 68 23.35 -0.01 7.84
CA SER A 68 23.07 -0.97 6.75
C SER A 68 23.19 -0.33 5.37
N PRO A 69 23.55 -1.10 4.33
CA PRO A 69 23.51 -0.62 2.95
C PRO A 69 22.08 -0.46 2.42
N LEU A 70 21.14 -1.31 2.85
CA LEU A 70 19.73 -1.24 2.51
C LEU A 70 18.96 -0.47 3.60
N VAL A 71 18.34 0.63 3.20
CA VAL A 71 17.51 1.48 4.05
C VAL A 71 16.09 1.48 3.52
N VAL A 72 15.15 1.07 4.37
CA VAL A 72 13.71 1.09 4.05
C VAL A 72 13.04 2.16 4.89
N THR A 73 12.24 3.01 4.26
CA THR A 73 11.37 3.98 4.93
C THR A 73 9.91 3.54 4.82
N CYS A 74 9.16 3.64 5.93
CA CYS A 74 7.72 3.41 5.98
C CYS A 74 7.13 4.41 6.98
N LEU A 75 7.02 5.65 6.53
CA LEU A 75 6.68 6.82 7.33
C LEU A 75 5.27 7.33 6.97
N LEU A 76 4.90 8.47 7.52
CA LEU A 76 3.56 9.02 7.32
C LEU A 76 3.40 9.67 5.94
N ASP A 77 4.39 10.49 5.54
CA ASP A 77 4.34 11.36 4.37
C ASP A 77 5.75 11.77 3.90
N ASP A 78 5.83 12.48 2.76
CA ASP A 78 7.07 12.99 2.18
C ASP A 78 7.85 13.90 3.17
N ALA A 79 7.16 14.76 3.92
CA ALA A 79 7.80 15.63 4.90
C ALA A 79 8.49 14.84 6.01
N SER A 80 7.87 13.75 6.47
CA SER A 80 8.43 12.83 7.47
C SER A 80 9.66 12.09 6.94
N VAL A 81 9.66 11.68 5.66
CA VAL A 81 10.83 11.04 5.02
C VAL A 81 11.99 12.02 4.94
N ARG A 82 11.76 13.24 4.44
CA ARG A 82 12.79 14.28 4.34
C ARG A 82 13.37 14.64 5.70
N ALA A 83 12.51 14.81 6.71
CA ALA A 83 12.95 15.12 8.06
C ALA A 83 13.78 13.98 8.69
N ALA A 84 13.39 12.74 8.50
CA ALA A 84 14.12 11.58 9.02
C ALA A 84 15.50 11.41 8.36
N LEU A 85 15.63 11.73 7.07
CA LEU A 85 16.86 11.53 6.29
C LEU A 85 17.71 12.82 6.17
N ALA A 86 17.29 13.95 6.75
CA ALA A 86 17.95 15.24 6.59
C ALA A 86 19.44 15.22 6.97
N GLU A 87 19.78 14.59 8.09
CA GLU A 87 21.13 14.52 8.66
C GLU A 87 21.85 13.18 8.34
N ALA A 88 21.22 12.30 7.53
CA ALA A 88 21.77 11.02 7.21
C ALA A 88 22.71 11.10 6.00
N ASP A 89 23.84 10.39 6.06
CA ASP A 89 24.69 10.15 4.90
C ASP A 89 24.10 9.01 4.06
N LEU A 90 23.62 9.37 2.86
CA LEU A 90 23.02 8.45 1.91
C LEU A 90 24.02 7.91 0.87
N THR A 91 25.30 8.31 0.94
CA THR A 91 26.30 7.88 -0.04
C THR A 91 26.42 6.36 -0.09
N GLY A 92 26.20 5.80 -1.27
CA GLY A 92 26.26 4.35 -1.52
C GLY A 92 25.15 3.52 -0.88
N LYS A 93 24.07 4.16 -0.41
CA LYS A 93 22.92 3.45 0.14
C LYS A 93 21.91 3.08 -0.96
N ASP A 94 21.21 1.97 -0.74
CA ASP A 94 20.00 1.60 -1.45
C ASP A 94 18.81 2.03 -0.59
N LEU A 95 18.12 3.08 -1.04
CA LEU A 95 16.96 3.64 -0.35
C LEU A 95 15.68 3.10 -0.97
N VAL A 96 14.93 2.33 -0.22
CA VAL A 96 13.60 1.82 -0.59
C VAL A 96 12.56 2.58 0.22
N ASP A 97 11.68 3.31 -0.45
CA ASP A 97 10.65 4.09 0.23
C ASP A 97 9.27 3.46 0.03
N LEU A 98 8.67 3.06 1.14
CA LEU A 98 7.33 2.46 1.22
C LEU A 98 6.29 3.44 1.78
N THR A 99 6.61 4.72 1.78
CA THR A 99 5.71 5.78 2.24
C THR A 99 4.77 6.17 1.11
N THR A 100 3.46 6.10 1.35
CA THR A 100 2.46 6.54 0.36
C THR A 100 2.72 7.99 -0.06
N SER A 101 2.81 8.21 -1.36
CA SER A 101 3.11 9.51 -1.94
C SER A 101 2.44 9.68 -3.31
N THR A 102 2.46 10.91 -3.83
CA THR A 102 2.09 11.15 -5.23
C THR A 102 3.24 10.75 -6.16
N PRO A 103 2.96 10.44 -7.45
CA PRO A 103 4.01 10.16 -8.43
C PRO A 103 5.05 11.30 -8.57
N ALA A 104 4.62 12.55 -8.40
CA ALA A 104 5.51 13.72 -8.47
C ALA A 104 6.45 13.80 -7.25
N GLU A 105 5.93 13.53 -6.06
CA GLU A 105 6.74 13.47 -4.83
C GLU A 105 7.77 12.35 -4.90
N SER A 106 7.39 11.17 -5.41
CA SER A 106 8.30 10.03 -5.58
C SER A 106 9.44 10.37 -6.56
N ARG A 107 9.15 10.97 -7.73
CA ARG A 107 10.18 11.44 -8.66
C ARG A 107 11.11 12.48 -8.04
N THR A 108 10.56 13.45 -7.30
CA THR A 108 11.34 14.48 -6.61
C THR A 108 12.24 13.86 -5.54
N ARG A 109 11.74 12.87 -4.81
CA ARG A 109 12.51 12.14 -3.78
C ARG A 109 13.61 11.29 -4.40
N ALA A 110 13.34 10.66 -5.53
CA ALA A 110 14.35 9.91 -6.29
C ALA A 110 15.52 10.83 -6.72
N ALA A 111 15.22 11.99 -7.29
CA ALA A 111 16.24 12.98 -7.67
C ALA A 111 17.05 13.43 -6.45
N TRP A 112 16.36 13.78 -5.36
CA TRP A 112 16.99 14.20 -4.11
C TRP A 112 17.89 13.11 -3.48
N ALA A 113 17.48 11.85 -3.52
CA ALA A 113 18.28 10.73 -3.03
C ALA A 113 19.51 10.48 -3.90
N ASN A 114 19.35 10.54 -5.23
CA ASN A 114 20.43 10.37 -6.19
C ASN A 114 21.51 11.48 -6.05
N GLU A 115 21.10 12.74 -5.85
CA GLU A 115 22.02 13.87 -5.57
C GLU A 115 22.85 13.65 -4.31
N ARG A 116 22.38 12.83 -3.36
CA ARG A 116 23.07 12.42 -2.12
C ARG A 116 23.82 11.09 -2.24
N GLY A 117 23.95 10.56 -3.46
CA GLY A 117 24.68 9.33 -3.74
C GLY A 117 23.97 8.04 -3.38
N ALA A 118 22.66 8.07 -3.11
CA ALA A 118 21.84 6.87 -2.95
C ALA A 118 21.24 6.41 -4.28
N ARG A 119 20.98 5.11 -4.42
CA ARG A 119 20.08 4.57 -5.44
C ARG A 119 18.69 4.47 -4.84
N PHE A 120 17.67 4.86 -5.61
CA PHE A 120 16.30 4.96 -5.09
C PHE A 120 15.34 3.96 -5.74
N LEU A 121 14.50 3.34 -4.91
CA LEU A 121 13.40 2.48 -5.30
C LEU A 121 12.15 2.91 -4.54
N ASP A 122 11.10 3.27 -5.25
CA ASP A 122 9.78 3.57 -4.71
C ASP A 122 8.95 2.30 -4.53
N GLY A 123 8.07 2.27 -3.52
CA GLY A 123 7.18 1.15 -3.29
C GLY A 123 5.81 1.53 -2.76
N GLY A 124 4.76 1.03 -3.42
CA GLY A 124 3.37 1.17 -3.01
C GLY A 124 2.83 -0.15 -2.42
N ILE A 125 2.41 -0.13 -1.15
CA ILE A 125 1.98 -1.33 -0.42
C ILE A 125 0.50 -1.62 -0.64
N MET A 126 0.19 -2.66 -1.40
CA MET A 126 -1.17 -3.18 -1.59
C MET A 126 -1.46 -4.28 -0.56
N ALA A 127 -1.41 -3.92 0.70
CA ALA A 127 -1.72 -4.78 1.84
C ALA A 127 -2.08 -3.94 3.07
N VAL A 128 -2.86 -4.51 3.99
CA VAL A 128 -3.05 -3.97 5.33
C VAL A 128 -2.19 -4.75 6.34
N PRO A 129 -1.86 -4.20 7.53
CA PRO A 129 -0.92 -4.83 8.45
C PRO A 129 -1.18 -6.31 8.77
N PRO A 130 -2.44 -6.80 8.93
CA PRO A 130 -2.70 -8.22 9.15
C PRO A 130 -2.36 -9.15 7.97
N MET A 131 -2.16 -8.62 6.75
CA MET A 131 -1.80 -9.40 5.57
C MET A 131 -0.28 -9.61 5.44
N ILE A 132 0.51 -8.84 6.20
CA ILE A 132 1.98 -8.91 6.15
C ILE A 132 2.46 -10.20 6.79
N GLY A 133 3.27 -10.97 6.04
CA GLY A 133 3.73 -12.30 6.44
C GLY A 133 2.71 -13.43 6.22
N VAL A 134 1.59 -13.15 5.55
CA VAL A 134 0.51 -14.11 5.25
C VAL A 134 0.34 -14.20 3.72
N PRO A 135 1.05 -15.11 3.03
CA PRO A 135 1.03 -15.21 1.57
C PRO A 135 -0.38 -15.42 1.00
N GLU A 136 -1.23 -16.19 1.70
CA GLU A 136 -2.60 -16.51 1.30
C GLU A 136 -3.52 -15.29 1.31
N ALA A 137 -3.14 -14.22 2.01
CA ALA A 137 -3.90 -12.97 2.02
C ALA A 137 -3.79 -12.19 0.70
N GLY A 138 -2.87 -12.58 -0.21
CA GLY A 138 -2.77 -12.03 -1.55
C GLY A 138 -2.17 -10.62 -1.63
N GLY A 139 -1.60 -10.10 -0.54
CA GLY A 139 -0.94 -8.79 -0.52
C GLY A 139 0.34 -8.76 -1.37
N TYR A 140 0.70 -7.56 -1.84
CA TYR A 140 1.94 -7.33 -2.58
C TYR A 140 2.38 -5.86 -2.48
N VAL A 141 3.61 -5.60 -2.93
CA VAL A 141 4.15 -4.24 -3.07
C VAL A 141 4.51 -4.01 -4.53
N PHE A 142 4.03 -2.91 -5.11
CA PHE A 142 4.57 -2.39 -6.36
C PHE A 142 5.92 -1.74 -6.09
N TYR A 143 6.88 -1.94 -7.00
CA TYR A 143 8.18 -1.28 -6.95
C TYR A 143 8.48 -0.60 -8.28
N SER A 144 9.04 0.61 -8.22
CA SER A 144 9.52 1.34 -9.41
C SER A 144 10.75 2.19 -9.11
N GLY A 145 11.51 2.54 -10.15
CA GLY A 145 12.79 3.24 -10.02
C GLY A 145 13.97 2.34 -10.35
N SER A 146 15.01 2.31 -9.51
CA SER A 146 16.22 1.54 -9.79
C SER A 146 15.96 0.04 -9.91
N ARG A 147 16.07 -0.49 -11.11
CA ARG A 147 15.96 -1.93 -11.38
C ARG A 147 17.07 -2.71 -10.67
N GLU A 148 18.27 -2.13 -10.59
CA GLU A 148 19.41 -2.75 -9.92
C GLU A 148 19.16 -2.93 -8.41
N VAL A 149 18.57 -1.93 -7.74
CA VAL A 149 18.18 -2.03 -6.32
C VAL A 149 17.11 -3.11 -6.15
N PHE A 150 16.09 -3.13 -7.01
CA PHE A 150 15.06 -4.15 -6.93
C PHE A 150 15.64 -5.56 -7.07
N ASP A 151 16.46 -5.81 -8.08
CA ASP A 151 17.04 -7.14 -8.32
C ASP A 151 17.99 -7.56 -7.20
N ALA A 152 18.81 -6.63 -6.67
CA ALA A 152 19.75 -6.91 -5.57
C ALA A 152 19.03 -7.27 -4.25
N HIS A 153 17.87 -6.67 -3.99
CA HIS A 153 17.16 -6.83 -2.71
C HIS A 153 15.84 -7.59 -2.81
N ARG A 154 15.47 -8.10 -4.00
CA ARG A 154 14.19 -8.77 -4.24
C ARG A 154 13.87 -9.85 -3.21
N ALA A 155 14.84 -10.68 -2.84
CA ALA A 155 14.64 -11.74 -1.86
C ALA A 155 14.27 -11.17 -0.48
N THR A 156 14.93 -10.11 -0.03
CA THR A 156 14.63 -9.41 1.23
C THR A 156 13.28 -8.70 1.19
N LEU A 157 12.99 -8.01 0.07
CA LEU A 157 11.74 -7.27 -0.12
C LEU A 157 10.53 -8.21 -0.23
N ALA A 158 10.72 -9.43 -0.70
CA ALA A 158 9.66 -10.45 -0.82
C ALA A 158 9.34 -11.17 0.50
N VAL A 159 10.13 -10.99 1.55
CA VAL A 159 9.90 -11.64 2.85
C VAL A 159 8.56 -11.23 3.48
N PRO A 160 8.20 -9.94 3.59
CA PRO A 160 6.93 -9.55 4.18
C PRO A 160 5.73 -9.85 3.30
N VAL A 161 5.87 -9.72 1.99
CA VAL A 161 4.75 -9.82 1.04
C VAL A 161 5.28 -9.89 -0.39
N ALA A 162 4.47 -10.40 -1.34
CA ALA A 162 4.87 -10.53 -2.74
C ALA A 162 5.33 -9.18 -3.36
N THR A 163 6.16 -9.24 -4.40
CA THR A 163 6.74 -8.05 -5.04
C THR A 163 6.35 -7.97 -6.51
N ARG A 164 6.06 -6.75 -7.01
CA ARG A 164 5.76 -6.47 -8.43
C ARG A 164 6.56 -5.26 -8.88
N TYR A 165 7.53 -5.46 -9.78
CA TYR A 165 8.26 -4.35 -10.38
C TYR A 165 7.49 -3.81 -11.59
N VAL A 166 7.20 -2.51 -11.60
CA VAL A 166 6.32 -1.88 -12.60
C VAL A 166 7.02 -0.86 -13.51
N GLY A 167 8.33 -0.68 -13.37
CA GLY A 167 9.09 0.14 -14.32
C GLY A 167 10.16 1.01 -13.71
N THR A 168 10.94 1.68 -14.57
CA THR A 168 12.11 2.49 -14.15
C THR A 168 11.76 3.91 -13.73
N ASP A 169 10.59 4.43 -14.10
CA ASP A 169 10.12 5.72 -13.59
C ASP A 169 9.76 5.59 -12.09
N PRO A 170 10.42 6.33 -11.18
CA PRO A 170 10.17 6.24 -9.75
C PRO A 170 8.71 6.50 -9.33
N GLY A 171 7.96 7.25 -10.15
CA GLY A 171 6.55 7.55 -9.86
C GLY A 171 5.56 6.45 -10.19
N PHE A 172 5.97 5.34 -10.84
CA PHE A 172 5.03 4.32 -11.28
C PHE A 172 4.44 3.48 -10.14
N ALA A 173 5.23 3.16 -9.10
CA ALA A 173 4.70 2.46 -7.94
C ALA A 173 3.64 3.31 -7.23
N ALA A 174 3.94 4.58 -6.96
CA ALA A 174 2.99 5.52 -6.39
C ALA A 174 1.74 5.71 -7.25
N LEU A 175 1.87 5.75 -8.60
CA LEU A 175 0.72 5.86 -9.51
C LEU A 175 -0.21 4.65 -9.40
N HIS A 176 0.36 3.43 -9.40
CA HIS A 176 -0.42 2.20 -9.24
C HIS A 176 -1.10 2.14 -7.87
N ASP A 177 -0.38 2.49 -6.80
CA ASP A 177 -0.88 2.53 -5.43
C ASP A 177 -2.09 3.47 -5.34
N VAL A 178 -1.93 4.74 -5.71
CA VAL A 178 -3.00 5.75 -5.62
C VAL A 178 -4.19 5.40 -6.51
N ALA A 179 -3.96 4.85 -7.72
CA ALA A 179 -5.04 4.41 -8.60
C ALA A 179 -5.88 3.29 -7.95
N LEU A 180 -5.26 2.27 -7.37
CA LEU A 180 -5.99 1.20 -6.69
C LEU A 180 -6.63 1.67 -5.37
N LEU A 181 -5.97 2.58 -4.63
CA LEU A 181 -6.54 3.21 -3.45
C LEU A 181 -7.78 4.05 -3.78
N SER A 182 -7.83 4.69 -4.95
CA SER A 182 -9.03 5.43 -5.38
C SER A 182 -10.23 4.51 -5.56
N ALA A 183 -10.03 3.35 -6.22
CA ALA A 183 -11.08 2.35 -6.38
C ALA A 183 -11.54 1.77 -5.02
N MET A 184 -10.61 1.47 -4.12
CA MET A 184 -10.91 0.99 -2.78
C MET A 184 -11.68 2.03 -1.96
N THR A 185 -11.31 3.31 -2.06
CA THR A 185 -12.00 4.40 -1.36
C THR A 185 -13.44 4.54 -1.83
N ALA A 186 -13.67 4.47 -3.15
CA ALA A 186 -15.02 4.49 -3.73
C ALA A 186 -15.85 3.28 -3.25
N MET A 187 -15.26 2.09 -3.21
CA MET A 187 -15.91 0.88 -2.69
C MET A 187 -16.38 1.06 -1.24
N PHE A 188 -15.51 1.56 -0.36
CA PHE A 188 -15.87 1.79 1.05
C PHE A 188 -16.90 2.90 1.22
N ALA A 189 -16.84 3.96 0.40
CA ALA A 189 -17.85 5.00 0.38
C ALA A 189 -19.22 4.43 -0.03
N GLY A 190 -19.26 3.59 -1.06
CA GLY A 190 -20.47 2.87 -1.50
C GLY A 190 -21.04 1.96 -0.41
N ALA A 191 -20.19 1.17 0.25
CA ALA A 191 -20.61 0.31 1.35
C ALA A 191 -21.22 1.10 2.52
N ARG A 192 -20.62 2.23 2.89
CA ARG A 192 -21.18 3.13 3.91
C ARG A 192 -22.51 3.76 3.50
N HIS A 193 -22.62 4.17 2.25
CA HIS A 193 -23.87 4.71 1.71
C HIS A 193 -25.00 3.67 1.73
N ALA A 194 -24.70 2.42 1.29
CA ALA A 194 -25.65 1.33 1.33
C ALA A 194 -26.15 1.04 2.77
N ALA A 195 -25.23 1.03 3.76
CA ALA A 195 -25.60 0.88 5.17
C ALA A 195 -26.49 2.01 5.66
N ALA A 196 -26.28 3.26 5.21
CA ALA A 196 -27.12 4.40 5.57
C ALA A 196 -28.56 4.28 5.01
N LEU A 197 -28.71 3.75 3.80
CA LEU A 197 -30.04 3.57 3.17
C LEU A 197 -30.97 2.64 3.98
N VAL A 198 -30.41 1.70 4.73
CA VAL A 198 -31.20 0.72 5.51
C VAL A 198 -31.18 1.01 7.00
N ALA A 199 -30.56 2.11 7.45
CA ALA A 199 -30.34 2.38 8.87
C ALA A 199 -31.62 2.41 9.69
N ASP A 200 -32.68 3.03 9.18
CA ASP A 200 -33.96 3.22 9.86
C ASP A 200 -35.00 2.14 9.54
N ALA A 201 -34.62 1.13 8.73
CA ALA A 201 -35.54 0.06 8.31
C ALA A 201 -35.61 -1.12 9.30
N GLY A 202 -34.91 -1.06 10.45
CA GLY A 202 -34.86 -2.14 11.43
C GLY A 202 -34.04 -3.36 10.99
N ILE A 203 -33.21 -3.21 9.95
CA ILE A 203 -32.34 -4.25 9.42
C ILE A 203 -31.07 -4.32 10.29
N ASP A 204 -30.63 -5.55 10.67
CA ASP A 204 -29.39 -5.73 11.40
C ASP A 204 -28.19 -5.26 10.55
N GLN A 205 -27.48 -4.26 11.06
CA GLN A 205 -26.38 -3.60 10.33
C GLN A 205 -25.18 -4.53 10.09
N LYS A 206 -24.94 -5.49 10.99
CA LYS A 206 -23.84 -6.44 10.86
C LYS A 206 -24.14 -7.49 9.79
N GLU A 207 -25.36 -8.02 9.81
CA GLU A 207 -25.84 -8.96 8.80
C GLU A 207 -25.84 -8.30 7.42
N PHE A 208 -26.38 -7.07 7.32
CA PHE A 208 -26.37 -6.31 6.08
C PHE A 208 -24.97 -6.02 5.59
N GLY A 209 -24.01 -5.69 6.47
CA GLY A 209 -22.59 -5.51 6.09
C GLY A 209 -21.99 -6.77 5.47
N THR A 210 -22.37 -7.96 5.95
CA THR A 210 -21.96 -9.24 5.33
C THR A 210 -22.54 -9.38 3.92
N LEU A 211 -23.83 -9.09 3.73
CA LEU A 211 -24.47 -9.11 2.40
C LEU A 211 -23.79 -8.16 1.40
N VAL A 212 -23.42 -6.95 1.85
CA VAL A 212 -22.66 -6.00 1.02
C VAL A 212 -21.30 -6.58 0.61
N ALA A 213 -20.56 -7.16 1.54
CA ALA A 213 -19.25 -7.76 1.25
C ALA A 213 -19.37 -8.95 0.26
N ASP A 214 -20.36 -9.82 0.44
CA ASP A 214 -20.62 -10.97 -0.44
C ASP A 214 -21.01 -10.50 -1.85
N TRP A 215 -21.87 -9.48 -1.94
CA TRP A 215 -22.28 -8.90 -3.22
C TRP A 215 -21.11 -8.26 -3.97
N LEU A 216 -20.29 -7.44 -3.30
CA LEU A 216 -19.11 -6.82 -3.90
C LEU A 216 -18.10 -7.87 -4.35
N THR A 217 -17.94 -8.95 -3.58
CA THR A 217 -17.08 -10.07 -3.95
C THR A 217 -17.58 -10.78 -5.22
N ALA A 218 -18.89 -10.99 -5.32
CA ALA A 218 -19.51 -11.58 -6.52
C ALA A 218 -19.36 -10.68 -7.75
N MET A 219 -19.33 -9.35 -7.58
CA MET A 219 -19.18 -8.37 -8.65
C MET A 219 -17.71 -8.09 -9.01
N ALA A 220 -16.74 -8.51 -8.19
CA ALA A 220 -15.31 -8.25 -8.43
C ALA A 220 -14.83 -8.66 -9.84
N PRO A 221 -15.23 -9.81 -10.44
CA PRO A 221 -14.84 -10.14 -11.81
C PRO A 221 -15.28 -9.12 -12.86
N ALA A 222 -16.42 -8.46 -12.65
CA ALA A 222 -16.92 -7.45 -13.59
C ALA A 222 -16.08 -6.17 -13.59
N THR A 223 -15.38 -5.85 -12.50
CA THR A 223 -14.57 -4.63 -12.39
C THR A 223 -13.49 -4.55 -13.45
N ALA A 224 -12.92 -5.68 -13.87
CA ALA A 224 -11.89 -5.72 -14.91
C ALA A 224 -12.42 -5.25 -16.27
N ALA A 225 -13.67 -5.57 -16.60
CA ALA A 225 -14.30 -5.12 -17.83
C ALA A 225 -14.56 -3.59 -17.79
N TYR A 226 -15.04 -3.07 -16.66
CA TYR A 226 -15.25 -1.63 -16.48
C TYR A 226 -13.97 -0.81 -16.45
N ALA A 227 -12.87 -1.36 -15.92
CA ALA A 227 -11.58 -0.66 -15.86
C ALA A 227 -10.80 -0.70 -17.18
N GLY A 228 -11.10 -1.63 -18.09
CA GLY A 228 -10.27 -1.93 -19.26
C GLY A 228 -10.82 -1.52 -20.61
N GLY A 229 -12.04 -1.02 -20.70
CA GLY A 229 -12.64 -0.75 -22.01
C GLY A 229 -13.90 0.10 -21.98
N PRO A 230 -14.42 0.50 -23.13
CA PRO A 230 -15.72 1.17 -23.21
C PRO A 230 -16.81 0.22 -22.69
N VAL A 231 -17.72 0.76 -21.89
CA VAL A 231 -18.94 0.05 -21.50
C VAL A 231 -19.68 -0.34 -22.79
N PRO A 232 -20.15 -1.59 -22.94
CA PRO A 232 -20.84 -2.00 -24.15
C PRO A 232 -22.03 -1.07 -24.48
N ASP A 233 -22.00 -0.53 -25.68
CA ASP A 233 -23.03 0.40 -26.15
C ASP A 233 -24.27 -0.40 -26.59
N ASP A 234 -25.03 -0.87 -25.59
CA ASP A 234 -26.33 -1.52 -25.79
C ASP A 234 -27.45 -0.59 -25.30
N PRO A 235 -28.29 -0.07 -26.18
CA PRO A 235 -29.41 0.84 -25.81
C PRO A 235 -30.31 0.26 -24.72
N THR A 236 -30.50 -1.07 -24.69
CA THR A 236 -31.31 -1.73 -23.65
C THR A 236 -30.60 -1.66 -22.29
N SER A 237 -29.30 -1.90 -22.27
CA SER A 237 -28.48 -1.77 -21.07
C SER A 237 -28.41 -0.33 -20.57
N ALA A 238 -28.35 0.66 -21.47
CA ALA A 238 -28.35 2.07 -21.13
C ALA A 238 -29.69 2.51 -20.47
N ALA A 239 -30.81 2.09 -21.02
CA ALA A 239 -32.12 2.39 -20.44
C ALA A 239 -32.34 1.73 -19.07
N VAL A 240 -31.85 0.52 -18.89
CA VAL A 240 -31.87 -0.19 -17.58
C VAL A 240 -30.99 0.52 -16.56
N ALA A 241 -29.80 0.97 -16.96
CA ALA A 241 -28.90 1.72 -16.09
C ALA A 241 -29.50 3.05 -15.65
N GLU A 242 -30.11 3.83 -16.60
CA GLU A 242 -30.75 5.09 -16.29
C GLU A 242 -31.96 4.90 -15.32
N ALA A 243 -32.79 3.89 -15.55
CA ALA A 243 -33.86 3.54 -14.62
C ALA A 243 -33.39 3.15 -13.24
N GLY A 244 -32.27 2.40 -13.19
CA GLY A 244 -31.59 2.00 -11.96
C GLY A 244 -31.07 3.23 -11.20
N ASP A 245 -30.31 4.10 -11.85
CA ASP A 245 -29.80 5.34 -11.27
C ASP A 245 -30.90 6.22 -10.69
N ALA A 246 -32.00 6.38 -11.44
CA ALA A 246 -33.17 7.12 -10.98
C ALA A 246 -33.82 6.48 -9.74
N ALA A 247 -33.88 5.16 -9.66
CA ALA A 247 -34.39 4.45 -8.49
C ALA A 247 -33.48 4.61 -7.27
N LEU A 248 -32.14 4.53 -7.45
CA LEU A 248 -31.16 4.76 -6.40
C LEU A 248 -31.28 6.16 -5.79
N LEU A 249 -31.39 7.19 -6.65
CA LEU A 249 -31.52 8.59 -6.20
C LEU A 249 -32.79 8.80 -5.40
N ARG A 250 -33.95 8.34 -5.92
CA ARG A 250 -35.22 8.43 -5.21
C ARG A 250 -35.21 7.71 -3.87
N THR A 251 -34.63 6.51 -3.82
CA THR A 251 -34.53 5.76 -2.56
C THR A 251 -33.67 6.51 -1.54
N ALA A 252 -32.57 7.14 -1.96
CA ALA A 252 -31.74 7.92 -1.06
C ALA A 252 -32.53 9.13 -0.49
N GLU A 253 -33.28 9.83 -1.31
CA GLU A 253 -34.15 10.93 -0.88
C GLU A 253 -35.24 10.47 0.10
N GLU A 254 -35.94 9.36 -0.20
CA GLU A 254 -36.97 8.77 0.66
C GLU A 254 -36.42 8.36 2.04
N GLN A 255 -35.15 7.88 2.10
CA GLN A 255 -34.46 7.49 3.33
C GLN A 255 -33.72 8.66 4.00
N GLY A 256 -33.78 9.88 3.47
CA GLY A 256 -33.10 11.06 4.01
C GLY A 256 -31.57 10.96 3.91
N VAL A 257 -31.05 10.15 2.99
CA VAL A 257 -29.61 9.97 2.74
C VAL A 257 -29.15 10.87 1.60
N GLY A 258 -27.97 11.46 1.71
CA GLY A 258 -27.45 12.37 0.69
C GLY A 258 -27.17 11.66 -0.64
N THR A 259 -27.57 12.29 -1.76
CA THR A 259 -27.46 11.72 -3.12
C THR A 259 -26.13 12.00 -3.83
N ALA A 260 -25.24 12.81 -3.24
CA ALA A 260 -24.01 13.29 -3.88
C ALA A 260 -23.10 12.16 -4.40
N LEU A 261 -22.95 11.08 -3.61
CA LEU A 261 -22.16 9.92 -4.01
C LEU A 261 -22.74 9.24 -5.25
N LEU A 262 -24.05 9.00 -5.27
CA LEU A 262 -24.72 8.33 -6.38
C LEU A 262 -24.66 9.17 -7.66
N SER A 263 -24.91 10.48 -7.55
CA SER A 263 -24.81 11.40 -8.69
C SER A 263 -23.41 11.46 -9.28
N ALA A 264 -22.37 11.50 -8.43
CA ALA A 264 -20.98 11.48 -8.88
C ALA A 264 -20.61 10.14 -9.55
N SER A 265 -21.10 9.02 -9.00
CA SER A 265 -20.85 7.68 -9.56
C SER A 265 -21.51 7.50 -10.92
N ALA A 266 -22.77 7.91 -11.08
CA ALA A 266 -23.46 7.87 -12.36
C ALA A 266 -22.77 8.77 -13.40
N GLY A 267 -22.34 9.98 -13.02
CA GLY A 267 -21.57 10.87 -13.88
C GLY A 267 -20.24 10.26 -14.34
N ALA A 268 -19.51 9.61 -13.44
CA ALA A 268 -18.24 8.97 -13.76
C ALA A 268 -18.41 7.75 -14.69
N MET A 269 -19.47 6.98 -14.55
CA MET A 269 -19.75 5.83 -15.43
C MET A 269 -20.18 6.24 -16.84
N ASN A 270 -20.80 7.42 -17.00
CA ASN A 270 -21.33 7.91 -18.29
C ASN A 270 -20.41 8.91 -19.00
N GLY A 271 -19.34 9.41 -18.38
CA GLY A 271 -18.62 10.58 -18.86
C GLY A 271 -17.08 10.52 -18.81
N VAL A 272 -16.46 9.37 -18.57
CA VAL A 272 -14.99 9.23 -18.59
C VAL A 272 -14.50 8.64 -19.89
#